data_d24bcab62daea80da5ff795a4256da35
#
_entry.id   d24bcab62daea80da5ff795a4256da35
#
_cell.length_a   1.000
_cell.length_b   1.000
_cell.length_c   1.000
_cell.angle_alpha   90.00
_cell.angle_beta   90.00
_cell.angle_gamma   90.00
#
_symmetry.space_group_name_H-M   'P 1'
#
loop_
_entity.id
_entity.type
_entity.pdbx_description
1 polymer ?
#
loop_
_entity_poly.entity_id
_entity_poly.type
_entity_poly.pdbx_seq_one_letter_code
_entity_poly.pdbx_strand_id
1 'polypeptide(L)'
;MKFASLEPYQIPGFEMRILTPEDRARMQAVREAVLSTLPDPRWYFSIEDWEIDEWLQNQSAVGYLDGDVLCGFGAITPHHQRPGHCYAEILGDSVENTFDFHDVMVHPAYRGHRMHQQFLKLFTQSVRALGGRAIYATVDPDNSASWYNFEKEGYVCMVTQPAYDGRDRRYYKLTL
;
A
#
# COMPACT_ATOMS: atom_id res chain seq x y z
N MET A 1 -8.36 -8.96 -7.09
CA MET A 1 -8.36 -9.48 -5.70
C MET A 1 -9.75 -9.35 -5.10
N LYS A 2 -10.16 -10.23 -4.17
CA LYS A 2 -11.46 -10.06 -3.49
C LYS A 2 -11.22 -9.47 -2.11
N PHE A 3 -11.62 -8.22 -1.89
CA PHE A 3 -11.55 -7.59 -0.57
C PHE A 3 -12.63 -8.10 0.38
N ALA A 4 -12.37 -8.03 1.68
CA ALA A 4 -13.38 -8.11 2.72
C ALA A 4 -14.42 -6.97 2.57
N SER A 5 -15.51 -6.99 3.37
CA SER A 5 -16.46 -5.88 3.36
C SER A 5 -15.75 -4.55 3.61
N LEU A 6 -16.05 -3.54 2.80
CA LEU A 6 -15.50 -2.19 2.95
C LEU A 6 -16.23 -1.37 4.02
N GLU A 7 -17.43 -1.82 4.42
CA GLU A 7 -18.32 -1.08 5.34
C GLU A 7 -17.65 -0.71 6.69
N PRO A 8 -16.91 -1.62 7.37
CA PRO A 8 -16.25 -1.29 8.64
C PRO A 8 -15.13 -0.25 8.54
N TYR A 9 -14.66 0.03 7.32
CA TYR A 9 -13.52 0.90 7.05
C TYR A 9 -13.93 2.25 6.47
N GLN A 10 -15.23 2.54 6.39
CA GLN A 10 -15.73 3.84 5.97
C GLN A 10 -15.31 4.93 6.97
N ILE A 11 -14.94 6.09 6.46
CA ILE A 11 -14.66 7.29 7.25
C ILE A 11 -15.79 8.28 7.00
N PRO A 12 -16.42 8.85 8.04
CA PRO A 12 -17.48 9.83 7.85
C PRO A 12 -17.06 10.97 6.90
N GLY A 13 -17.88 11.25 5.90
CA GLY A 13 -17.60 12.23 4.86
C GLY A 13 -16.82 11.72 3.65
N PHE A 14 -16.38 10.47 3.66
CA PHE A 14 -15.65 9.87 2.54
C PHE A 14 -16.29 8.54 2.14
N GLU A 15 -16.32 8.27 0.85
CA GLU A 15 -16.69 6.95 0.31
C GLU A 15 -15.43 6.11 0.08
N MET A 16 -15.35 4.91 0.68
CA MET A 16 -14.34 3.93 0.30
C MET A 16 -14.91 2.97 -0.74
N ARG A 17 -14.20 2.81 -1.85
CA ARG A 17 -14.55 1.82 -2.87
C ARG A 17 -13.34 1.18 -3.54
N ILE A 18 -13.58 0.07 -4.21
CA ILE A 18 -12.60 -0.55 -5.11
C ILE A 18 -12.40 0.37 -6.31
N LEU A 19 -11.14 0.61 -6.67
CA LEU A 19 -10.78 1.42 -7.83
C LEU A 19 -10.82 0.58 -9.11
N THR A 20 -11.16 1.24 -10.21
CA THR A 20 -11.32 0.64 -11.55
C THR A 20 -10.39 1.36 -12.54
N PRO A 21 -10.21 0.85 -13.77
CA PRO A 21 -9.40 1.52 -14.80
C PRO A 21 -9.81 2.99 -15.06
N GLU A 22 -11.05 3.34 -14.79
CA GLU A 22 -11.56 4.73 -14.92
C GLU A 22 -10.95 5.68 -13.87
N ASP A 23 -10.39 5.14 -12.78
CA ASP A 23 -9.76 5.93 -11.72
C ASP A 23 -8.26 6.20 -11.96
N ARG A 24 -7.69 5.70 -13.06
CA ARG A 24 -6.27 5.84 -13.37
C ARG A 24 -5.78 7.29 -13.27
N ALA A 25 -6.50 8.20 -13.91
CA ALA A 25 -6.15 9.63 -13.89
C ALA A 25 -6.25 10.23 -12.49
N ARG A 26 -7.22 9.81 -11.69
CA ARG A 26 -7.36 10.24 -10.28
C ARG A 26 -6.19 9.74 -9.42
N MET A 27 -5.76 8.49 -9.61
CA MET A 27 -4.60 7.93 -8.89
C MET A 27 -3.31 8.69 -9.25
N GLN A 28 -3.11 9.01 -10.53
CA GLN A 28 -1.98 9.83 -10.97
C GLN A 28 -1.99 11.22 -10.34
N ALA A 29 -3.15 11.88 -10.28
CA ALA A 29 -3.27 13.19 -9.65
C ALA A 29 -2.92 13.15 -8.14
N VAL A 30 -3.38 12.13 -7.41
CA VAL A 30 -3.00 11.92 -6.00
C VAL A 30 -1.50 11.70 -5.87
N ARG A 31 -0.91 10.86 -6.73
CA ARG A 31 0.54 10.59 -6.74
C ARG A 31 1.33 11.89 -6.96
N GLU A 32 0.99 12.68 -7.97
CA GLU A 32 1.65 13.95 -8.25
C GLU A 32 1.55 14.92 -7.06
N ALA A 33 0.37 15.05 -6.46
CA ALA A 33 0.17 15.89 -5.29
C ALA A 33 1.00 15.43 -4.08
N VAL A 34 1.12 14.12 -3.88
CA VAL A 34 1.98 13.56 -2.81
C VAL A 34 3.45 13.85 -3.10
N LEU A 35 3.92 13.53 -4.31
CA LEU A 35 5.33 13.68 -4.68
C LEU A 35 5.79 15.15 -4.61
N SER A 36 4.93 16.10 -5.00
CA SER A 36 5.24 17.53 -4.92
C SER A 36 5.42 18.05 -3.50
N THR A 37 4.98 17.31 -2.49
CA THR A 37 5.04 17.71 -1.07
C THR A 37 5.92 16.80 -0.21
N LEU A 38 6.62 15.83 -0.81
CA LEU A 38 7.56 15.00 -0.05
C LEU A 38 8.74 15.86 0.43
N PRO A 39 9.11 15.76 1.72
CA PRO A 39 10.29 16.44 2.25
C PRO A 39 11.58 16.00 1.56
N ASP A 40 11.65 14.72 1.18
CA ASP A 40 12.75 14.13 0.42
C ASP A 40 12.17 13.21 -0.68
N PRO A 41 12.41 13.50 -1.96
CA PRO A 41 11.97 12.64 -3.06
C PRO A 41 12.47 11.19 -2.96
N ARG A 42 13.57 10.93 -2.24
CA ARG A 42 14.12 9.59 -2.02
C ARG A 42 13.23 8.69 -1.16
N TRP A 43 12.27 9.25 -0.42
CA TRP A 43 11.32 8.46 0.36
C TRP A 43 10.41 7.60 -0.52
N TYR A 44 10.26 7.98 -1.78
CA TYR A 44 9.45 7.27 -2.75
C TYR A 44 10.33 6.54 -3.77
N PHE A 45 10.01 5.27 -4.02
CA PHE A 45 10.50 4.54 -5.18
C PHE A 45 9.40 4.53 -6.23
N SER A 46 9.70 5.04 -7.41
CA SER A 46 8.70 5.22 -8.45
C SER A 46 8.17 3.87 -8.93
N ILE A 47 6.85 3.74 -8.87
CA ILE A 47 6.14 2.66 -9.56
C ILE A 47 6.01 3.00 -11.03
N GLU A 48 6.01 1.96 -11.85
CA GLU A 48 5.77 2.08 -13.28
C GLU A 48 4.26 2.19 -13.56
N ASP A 49 3.92 2.84 -14.66
CA ASP A 49 2.51 3.04 -15.03
C ASP A 49 1.73 1.74 -15.22
N TRP A 50 2.41 0.68 -15.71
CA TRP A 50 1.79 -0.63 -15.88
C TRP A 50 1.40 -1.29 -14.54
N GLU A 51 2.08 -0.98 -13.43
CA GLU A 51 1.72 -1.49 -12.10
C GLU A 51 0.38 -0.92 -11.64
N ILE A 52 0.15 0.38 -11.88
CA ILE A 52 -1.16 1.01 -11.63
C ILE A 52 -2.24 0.32 -12.47
N ASP A 53 -1.98 0.10 -13.76
CA ASP A 53 -2.92 -0.55 -14.67
C ASP A 53 -3.24 -1.99 -14.20
N GLU A 54 -2.24 -2.74 -13.74
CA GLU A 54 -2.41 -4.07 -13.17
C GLU A 54 -3.28 -4.05 -11.89
N TRP A 55 -3.01 -3.12 -10.97
CA TRP A 55 -3.82 -3.01 -9.74
C TRP A 55 -5.29 -2.71 -10.04
N LEU A 56 -5.55 -1.82 -10.99
CA LEU A 56 -6.91 -1.44 -11.39
C LEU A 56 -7.63 -2.60 -12.11
N GLN A 57 -6.97 -3.28 -13.04
CA GLN A 57 -7.53 -4.43 -13.75
C GLN A 57 -7.81 -5.61 -12.82
N ASN A 58 -6.93 -5.86 -11.86
CA ASN A 58 -7.06 -6.95 -10.89
C ASN A 58 -7.92 -6.59 -9.67
N GLN A 59 -8.50 -5.36 -9.64
CA GLN A 59 -9.27 -4.86 -8.51
C GLN A 59 -8.52 -5.04 -7.17
N SER A 60 -7.23 -4.72 -7.18
CA SER A 60 -6.34 -4.83 -6.02
C SER A 60 -6.00 -3.49 -5.37
N ALA A 61 -6.63 -2.42 -5.83
CA ALA A 61 -6.56 -1.07 -5.25
C ALA A 61 -7.91 -0.63 -4.71
N VAL A 62 -7.88 0.10 -3.59
CA VAL A 62 -9.03 0.76 -2.99
C VAL A 62 -8.72 2.22 -2.73
N GLY A 63 -9.72 3.07 -2.70
CA GLY A 63 -9.52 4.49 -2.46
C GLY A 63 -10.66 5.12 -1.68
N TYR A 64 -10.36 6.25 -1.04
CA TYR A 64 -11.33 7.14 -0.44
C TYR A 64 -11.65 8.29 -1.38
N LEU A 65 -12.93 8.60 -1.53
CA LEU A 65 -13.42 9.70 -2.35
C LEU A 65 -14.21 10.72 -1.51
N ASP A 66 -14.05 11.98 -1.85
CA ASP A 66 -14.93 13.09 -1.45
C ASP A 66 -15.65 13.56 -2.72
N GLY A 67 -16.88 13.10 -2.91
CA GLY A 67 -17.56 13.22 -4.20
C GLY A 67 -16.75 12.55 -5.32
N ASP A 68 -16.35 13.30 -6.33
CA ASP A 68 -15.55 12.81 -7.45
C ASP A 68 -14.03 12.88 -7.24
N VAL A 69 -13.59 13.42 -6.10
CA VAL A 69 -12.16 13.61 -5.79
C VAL A 69 -11.61 12.40 -5.07
N LEU A 70 -10.58 11.76 -5.63
CA LEU A 70 -9.83 10.71 -4.93
C LEU A 70 -8.91 11.35 -3.89
N CYS A 71 -9.18 11.07 -2.62
CA CYS A 71 -8.46 11.65 -1.47
C CYS A 71 -7.22 10.83 -1.06
N GLY A 72 -7.22 9.55 -1.39
CA GLY A 72 -6.12 8.64 -1.14
C GLY A 72 -6.45 7.24 -1.62
N PHE A 73 -5.41 6.46 -1.83
CA PHE A 73 -5.54 5.05 -2.26
C PHE A 73 -4.47 4.18 -1.62
N GLY A 74 -4.73 2.88 -1.64
CA GLY A 74 -3.78 1.84 -1.29
C GLY A 74 -3.96 0.64 -2.20
N ALA A 75 -2.88 -0.11 -2.44
CA ALA A 75 -2.88 -1.32 -3.25
C ALA A 75 -2.18 -2.46 -2.52
N ILE A 76 -2.70 -3.67 -2.73
CA ILE A 76 -2.12 -4.92 -2.22
C ILE A 76 -2.30 -6.03 -3.26
N THR A 77 -1.27 -6.82 -3.49
CA THR A 77 -1.34 -7.96 -4.42
C THR A 77 -0.88 -9.24 -3.76
N PRO A 78 -1.38 -10.41 -4.21
CA PRO A 78 -0.68 -11.65 -3.93
C PRO A 78 0.77 -11.53 -4.38
N HIS A 79 1.63 -12.30 -3.75
CA HIS A 79 3.06 -12.35 -4.05
C HIS A 79 3.37 -12.11 -5.53
N HIS A 80 4.26 -11.17 -5.79
CA HIS A 80 4.68 -10.83 -7.15
C HIS A 80 5.66 -11.87 -7.68
N GLN A 81 5.34 -12.49 -8.83
CA GLN A 81 6.18 -13.52 -9.45
C GLN A 81 7.45 -12.95 -10.13
N ARG A 82 7.83 -11.70 -9.85
CA ARG A 82 9.06 -11.13 -10.40
C ARG A 82 10.25 -11.50 -9.55
N PRO A 83 11.27 -12.16 -10.10
CA PRO A 83 12.53 -12.38 -9.40
C PRO A 83 13.11 -11.06 -8.84
N GLY A 84 13.47 -11.04 -7.56
CA GLY A 84 14.04 -9.87 -6.89
C GLY A 84 13.04 -8.80 -6.43
N HIS A 85 11.73 -8.99 -6.65
CA HIS A 85 10.69 -8.07 -6.19
C HIS A 85 9.75 -8.69 -5.16
N CYS A 86 9.95 -9.95 -4.81
CA CYS A 86 9.21 -10.59 -3.74
C CYS A 86 9.87 -10.32 -2.39
N TYR A 87 9.21 -9.60 -1.53
CA TYR A 87 9.76 -9.28 -0.20
C TYR A 87 9.92 -10.53 0.66
N ALA A 88 9.06 -11.53 0.52
CA ALA A 88 9.20 -12.81 1.21
C ALA A 88 10.51 -13.51 0.83
N GLU A 89 10.82 -13.63 -0.47
CA GLU A 89 12.09 -14.22 -0.95
C GLU A 89 13.31 -13.46 -0.44
N ILE A 90 13.27 -12.12 -0.51
CA ILE A 90 14.36 -11.26 -0.04
C ILE A 90 14.65 -11.50 1.46
N LEU A 91 13.61 -11.81 2.24
CA LEU A 91 13.72 -12.11 3.66
C LEU A 91 13.97 -13.60 3.96
N GLY A 92 14.12 -14.45 2.95
CA GLY A 92 14.33 -15.89 3.12
C GLY A 92 13.07 -16.65 3.60
N ASP A 93 11.90 -16.04 3.42
CA ASP A 93 10.60 -16.65 3.75
C ASP A 93 10.02 -17.41 2.57
N SER A 94 9.08 -18.35 2.86
CA SER A 94 8.28 -18.95 1.80
C SER A 94 7.35 -17.91 1.19
N VAL A 95 7.18 -17.97 -0.12
CA VAL A 95 6.30 -17.07 -0.88
C VAL A 95 4.84 -17.53 -0.89
N GLU A 96 4.60 -18.76 -0.47
CA GLU A 96 3.27 -19.37 -0.53
C GLU A 96 2.27 -18.62 0.36
N ASN A 97 1.15 -18.21 -0.20
CA ASN A 97 0.08 -17.46 0.47
C ASN A 97 0.56 -16.15 1.12
N THR A 98 1.52 -15.47 0.49
CA THR A 98 1.99 -14.15 0.92
C THR A 98 1.49 -13.04 0.02
N PHE A 99 1.47 -11.82 0.56
CA PHE A 99 0.97 -10.63 -0.11
C PHE A 99 1.96 -9.48 0.08
N ASP A 100 2.11 -8.67 -0.95
CA ASP A 100 2.91 -7.46 -0.92
C ASP A 100 1.99 -6.24 -0.86
N PHE A 101 2.17 -5.43 0.19
CA PHE A 101 1.53 -4.13 0.32
C PHE A 101 2.34 -3.14 -0.51
N HIS A 102 1.70 -2.60 -1.52
CA HIS A 102 2.28 -1.63 -2.43
C HIS A 102 2.09 -0.19 -1.93
N ASP A 103 1.91 0.72 -2.85
CA ASP A 103 1.73 2.12 -2.53
C ASP A 103 0.52 2.37 -1.64
N VAL A 104 0.72 3.25 -0.69
CA VAL A 104 -0.34 3.96 0.01
C VAL A 104 -0.08 5.46 -0.10
N MET A 105 -1.00 6.15 -0.70
CA MET A 105 -0.91 7.59 -0.91
C MET A 105 -2.14 8.30 -0.39
N VAL A 106 -1.94 9.35 0.40
CA VAL A 106 -3.01 10.23 0.86
C VAL A 106 -2.69 11.63 0.39
N HIS A 107 -3.59 12.20 -0.40
CA HIS A 107 -3.46 13.55 -0.92
C HIS A 107 -3.23 14.53 0.26
N PRO A 108 -2.28 15.48 0.15
CA PRO A 108 -1.87 16.35 1.26
C PRO A 108 -3.03 17.07 1.96
N ALA A 109 -4.02 17.53 1.20
CA ALA A 109 -5.19 18.22 1.74
C ALA A 109 -6.14 17.33 2.57
N TYR A 110 -6.02 16.00 2.45
CA TYR A 110 -6.88 15.02 3.12
C TYR A 110 -6.14 14.18 4.17
N ARG A 111 -4.92 14.59 4.55
CA ARG A 111 -4.17 13.96 5.65
C ARG A 111 -4.89 14.17 6.99
N GLY A 112 -4.55 13.36 7.99
CA GLY A 112 -5.15 13.47 9.33
C GLY A 112 -6.42 12.64 9.53
N HIS A 113 -7.05 12.11 8.48
CA HIS A 113 -8.26 11.28 8.55
C HIS A 113 -8.01 9.80 8.78
N ARG A 114 -6.75 9.39 9.07
CA ARG A 114 -6.37 7.99 9.34
C ARG A 114 -6.57 7.01 8.16
N MET A 115 -6.67 7.51 6.93
CA MET A 115 -6.90 6.67 5.74
C MET A 115 -5.87 5.56 5.61
N HIS A 116 -4.57 5.86 5.83
CA HIS A 116 -3.50 4.85 5.79
C HIS A 116 -3.77 3.68 6.73
N GLN A 117 -4.16 3.96 7.99
CA GLN A 117 -4.48 2.92 8.97
C GLN A 117 -5.69 2.08 8.55
N GLN A 118 -6.70 2.68 7.95
CA GLN A 118 -7.87 1.94 7.46
C GLN A 118 -7.51 1.01 6.29
N PHE A 119 -6.63 1.45 5.37
CA PHE A 119 -6.11 0.57 4.32
C PHE A 119 -5.37 -0.63 4.92
N LEU A 120 -4.48 -0.42 5.89
CA LEU A 120 -3.76 -1.51 6.56
C LEU A 120 -4.71 -2.52 7.20
N LYS A 121 -5.74 -2.06 7.91
CA LYS A 121 -6.75 -2.92 8.55
C LYS A 121 -7.57 -3.69 7.52
N LEU A 122 -8.08 -3.02 6.48
CA LEU A 122 -8.83 -3.66 5.41
C LEU A 122 -8.00 -4.76 4.72
N PHE A 123 -6.75 -4.45 4.37
CA PHE A 123 -5.88 -5.39 3.69
C PHE A 123 -5.54 -6.59 4.57
N THR A 124 -5.23 -6.36 5.84
CA THR A 124 -5.03 -7.43 6.82
C THR A 124 -6.22 -8.38 6.87
N GLN A 125 -7.43 -7.84 7.00
CA GLN A 125 -8.65 -8.65 7.06
C GLN A 125 -8.94 -9.37 5.74
N SER A 126 -8.69 -8.71 4.61
CA SER A 126 -8.90 -9.29 3.28
C SER A 126 -7.94 -10.46 3.03
N VAL A 127 -6.68 -10.30 3.38
CA VAL A 127 -5.66 -11.34 3.22
C VAL A 127 -5.94 -12.54 4.13
N ARG A 128 -6.36 -12.31 5.38
CA ARG A 128 -6.84 -13.39 6.27
C ARG A 128 -7.99 -14.17 5.68
N ALA A 129 -8.98 -13.48 5.13
CA ALA A 129 -10.15 -14.11 4.50
C ALA A 129 -9.79 -14.95 3.26
N LEU A 130 -8.67 -14.64 2.61
CA LEU A 130 -8.13 -15.39 1.47
C LEU A 130 -7.18 -16.53 1.90
N GLY A 131 -6.96 -16.75 3.20
CA GLY A 131 -6.03 -17.76 3.70
C GLY A 131 -4.56 -17.34 3.58
N GLY A 132 -4.31 -16.04 3.44
CA GLY A 132 -2.95 -15.51 3.45
C GLY A 132 -2.29 -15.66 4.81
N ARG A 133 -0.98 -15.88 4.84
CA ARG A 133 -0.21 -16.10 6.07
C ARG A 133 0.66 -14.91 6.46
N ALA A 134 1.01 -14.04 5.53
CA ALA A 134 1.80 -12.85 5.81
C ALA A 134 1.59 -11.75 4.77
N ILE A 135 1.78 -10.51 5.21
CA ILE A 135 1.84 -9.32 4.37
C ILE A 135 3.20 -8.66 4.56
N TYR A 136 3.82 -8.27 3.46
CA TYR A 136 5.10 -7.57 3.45
C TYR A 136 4.94 -6.16 2.89
N ALA A 137 5.83 -5.27 3.33
CA ALA A 137 5.93 -3.90 2.84
C ALA A 137 7.37 -3.40 2.97
N THR A 138 7.73 -2.38 2.21
CA THR A 138 8.98 -1.66 2.40
C THR A 138 8.73 -0.18 2.57
N VAL A 139 9.52 0.45 3.43
CA VAL A 139 9.41 1.89 3.73
C VAL A 139 10.81 2.49 3.86
N ASP A 140 10.98 3.70 3.38
CA ASP A 140 12.21 4.47 3.59
C ASP A 140 12.43 4.68 5.10
N PRO A 141 13.66 4.48 5.63
CA PRO A 141 13.96 4.63 7.06
C PRO A 141 13.62 6.00 7.63
N ASP A 142 13.72 7.05 6.83
CA ASP A 142 13.46 8.42 7.24
C ASP A 142 11.98 8.81 7.12
N ASN A 143 11.15 8.01 6.43
CA ASN A 143 9.71 8.25 6.29
C ASN A 143 8.93 7.76 7.52
N SER A 144 9.13 8.45 8.66
CA SER A 144 8.46 8.09 9.92
C SER A 144 6.93 8.18 9.84
N ALA A 145 6.39 9.07 9.03
CA ALA A 145 4.95 9.19 8.82
C ALA A 145 4.34 7.92 8.20
N SER A 146 5.12 7.17 7.43
CA SER A 146 4.69 5.88 6.87
C SER A 146 4.95 4.73 7.83
N TRP A 147 6.22 4.47 8.20
CA TRP A 147 6.56 3.27 8.95
C TRP A 147 5.88 3.19 10.34
N TYR A 148 5.62 4.33 11.00
CA TYR A 148 4.89 4.35 12.27
C TYR A 148 3.47 3.76 12.14
N ASN A 149 2.79 3.94 11.01
CA ASN A 149 1.47 3.33 10.78
C ASN A 149 1.57 1.81 10.66
N PHE A 150 2.60 1.28 10.00
CA PHE A 150 2.82 -0.17 9.93
C PHE A 150 3.07 -0.77 11.31
N GLU A 151 3.98 -0.19 12.09
CA GLU A 151 4.29 -0.67 13.44
C GLU A 151 3.06 -0.64 14.36
N LYS A 152 2.25 0.41 14.27
CA LYS A 152 1.01 0.55 15.04
C LYS A 152 -0.03 -0.53 14.71
N GLU A 153 -0.05 -1.02 13.48
CA GLU A 153 -0.94 -2.10 13.04
C GLU A 153 -0.29 -3.50 13.16
N GLY A 154 0.82 -3.59 13.90
CA GLY A 154 1.45 -4.86 14.28
C GLY A 154 2.47 -5.40 13.26
N TYR A 155 2.83 -4.65 12.25
CA TYR A 155 3.94 -5.02 11.37
C TYR A 155 5.27 -4.89 12.12
N VAL A 156 6.16 -5.86 11.90
CA VAL A 156 7.49 -5.89 12.51
C VAL A 156 8.53 -5.57 11.45
N CYS A 157 9.43 -4.64 11.75
CA CYS A 157 10.60 -4.39 10.92
C CYS A 157 11.56 -5.57 11.06
N MET A 158 11.73 -6.34 9.99
CA MET A 158 12.58 -7.53 9.95
C MET A 158 14.05 -7.18 9.75
N VAL A 159 14.32 -6.21 8.86
CA VAL A 159 15.66 -5.76 8.52
C VAL A 159 15.60 -4.39 7.83
N THR A 160 16.69 -3.63 7.94
CA THR A 160 16.94 -2.46 7.10
C THR A 160 18.15 -2.77 6.22
N GLN A 161 17.95 -2.75 4.92
CA GLN A 161 18.98 -3.11 3.94
C GLN A 161 18.72 -2.46 2.58
N PRO A 162 19.72 -2.40 1.69
CA PRO A 162 19.54 -1.89 0.33
C PRO A 162 18.44 -2.64 -0.43
N ALA A 163 17.60 -1.90 -1.13
CA ALA A 163 16.55 -2.39 -2.01
C ALA A 163 16.73 -1.81 -3.43
N TYR A 164 15.86 -2.07 -4.33
CA TYR A 164 15.69 -1.69 -5.75
C TYR A 164 16.80 -0.85 -6.41
N ASP A 165 17.12 0.29 -5.83
CA ASP A 165 18.05 1.33 -6.34
C ASP A 165 19.30 1.49 -5.47
N GLY A 166 19.55 0.52 -4.59
CA GLY A 166 20.68 0.51 -3.65
C GLY A 166 20.48 1.38 -2.41
N ARG A 167 19.33 2.03 -2.26
CA ARG A 167 18.99 2.78 -1.04
C ARG A 167 18.39 1.87 0.02
N ASP A 168 18.68 2.17 1.28
CA ASP A 168 18.14 1.40 2.40
C ASP A 168 16.62 1.52 2.48
N ARG A 169 15.98 0.36 2.74
CA ARG A 169 14.56 0.25 3.07
C ARG A 169 14.39 -0.59 4.33
N ARG A 170 13.43 -0.22 5.17
CA ARG A 170 12.91 -1.07 6.23
C ARG A 170 11.96 -2.07 5.61
N TYR A 171 12.26 -3.36 5.76
CA TYR A 171 11.37 -4.43 5.33
C TYR A 171 10.47 -4.84 6.48
N TYR A 172 9.19 -4.67 6.29
CA TYR A 172 8.15 -4.98 7.28
C TYR A 172 7.44 -6.28 6.94
N LYS A 173 7.06 -7.02 7.98
CA LYS A 173 6.25 -8.23 7.89
C LYS A 173 5.13 -8.18 8.92
N LEU A 174 3.91 -8.51 8.49
CA LEU A 174 2.79 -8.87 9.36
C LEU A 174 2.51 -10.36 9.19
N THR A 175 2.65 -11.15 10.24
CA THR A 175 2.22 -12.55 10.29
C THR A 175 0.73 -12.59 10.66
N LEU A 176 -0.08 -13.42 9.95
CA LEU A 176 -1.54 -13.46 10.04
C LEU A 176 -2.06 -14.70 10.78
#